data_6d4495e4e54b3c9fed21684fb17373d9
#
_entry.id   6d4495e4e54b3c9fed21684fb17373d9
#
_cell.length_a   1.000
_cell.length_b   1.000
_cell.length_c   1.000
_cell.angle_alpha   90.00
_cell.angle_beta   90.00
_cell.angle_gamma   90.00
#
_symmetry.space_group_name_H-M   'P 1'
#
loop_
_entity.id
_entity.type
_entity.pdbx_description
1 polymer ?
#
loop_
_entity_poly.entity_id
_entity_poly.type
_entity_poly.pdbx_seq_one_letter_code
_entity_poly.pdbx_strand_id
1 'polypeptide(L)'
;MSMKRSALFHLHQRAGARFIEHQGWELPAFFATAEQEAVAVRKGAGLADLSHLLKFDLRKEPQRKGWRLGANHYLMMGEAPLDPPWGAIDVSSVYTSLRLAGPQSRNVLSKLTSLNVSEVALPNLACAQTSVAHAHAMVLHEDIRSMTAFHLLVSRDYAEAVWESMVHAGHEFHLCPFGLQALQSLQN
;
A
#
# COMPACT_ATOMS: atom_id res chain seq x y z
N MET A 1 -17.14 17.51 11.44
CA MET A 1 -17.19 16.14 10.87
C MET A 1 -16.13 15.30 11.58
N SER A 2 -16.43 14.06 11.96
CA SER A 2 -15.43 13.16 12.56
C SER A 2 -14.43 12.74 11.47
N MET A 3 -13.12 12.86 11.75
CA MET A 3 -12.06 12.35 10.85
C MET A 3 -12.14 10.82 10.76
N LYS A 4 -11.92 10.29 9.56
CA LYS A 4 -11.83 8.84 9.36
C LYS A 4 -10.48 8.33 9.86
N ARG A 5 -10.47 7.10 10.37
CA ARG A 5 -9.26 6.40 10.84
C ARG A 5 -9.11 5.07 10.13
N SER A 6 -7.88 4.71 9.80
CA SER A 6 -7.59 3.39 9.26
C SER A 6 -7.74 2.30 10.33
N ALA A 7 -7.80 1.05 9.91
CA ALA A 7 -7.75 -0.09 10.84
C ALA A 7 -6.44 -0.12 11.64
N LEU A 8 -5.38 0.49 11.12
CA LEU A 8 -4.05 0.52 11.74
C LEU A 8 -3.81 1.72 12.67
N PHE A 9 -4.82 2.59 12.87
CA PHE A 9 -4.65 3.83 13.65
C PHE A 9 -4.01 3.59 15.02
N HIS A 10 -4.55 2.66 15.81
CA HIS A 10 -4.03 2.38 17.15
C HIS A 10 -2.65 1.73 17.14
N LEU A 11 -2.36 0.91 16.14
CA LEU A 11 -1.03 0.34 15.95
C LEU A 11 -0.01 1.45 15.66
N HIS A 12 -0.33 2.36 14.75
CA HIS A 12 0.52 3.51 14.44
C HIS A 12 0.71 4.45 15.64
N GLN A 13 -0.35 4.66 16.43
CA GLN A 13 -0.27 5.45 17.66
C GLN A 13 0.70 4.82 18.67
N ARG A 14 0.62 3.50 18.88
CA ARG A 14 1.56 2.77 19.75
C ARG A 14 3.00 2.80 19.22
N ALA A 15 3.18 2.84 17.90
CA ALA A 15 4.48 2.98 17.24
C ALA A 15 5.06 4.40 17.27
N GLY A 16 4.36 5.36 17.89
CA GLY A 16 4.82 6.75 18.02
C GLY A 16 4.61 7.63 16.80
N ALA A 17 3.72 7.24 15.89
CA ALA A 17 3.40 8.04 14.72
C ALA A 17 2.91 9.44 15.08
N ARG A 18 3.34 10.45 14.35
CA ARG A 18 2.73 11.78 14.31
C ARG A 18 1.70 11.79 13.19
N PHE A 19 0.50 12.23 13.51
CA PHE A 19 -0.62 12.19 12.59
C PHE A 19 -0.87 13.53 11.91
N ILE A 20 -1.41 13.49 10.71
CA ILE A 20 -1.88 14.64 9.94
C ILE A 20 -3.27 14.34 9.38
N GLU A 21 -4.09 15.39 9.23
CA GLU A 21 -5.30 15.30 8.43
C GLU A 21 -4.94 15.32 6.94
N HIS A 22 -5.39 14.30 6.21
CA HIS A 22 -5.27 14.23 4.77
C HIS A 22 -6.57 13.69 4.16
N GLN A 23 -7.24 14.51 3.34
CA GLN A 23 -8.50 14.17 2.67
C GLN A 23 -9.60 13.60 3.62
N GLY A 24 -9.71 14.18 4.82
CA GLY A 24 -10.67 13.77 5.85
C GLY A 24 -10.27 12.51 6.63
N TRP A 25 -9.03 12.05 6.47
CA TRP A 25 -8.45 10.93 7.22
C TRP A 25 -7.36 11.41 8.17
N GLU A 26 -7.23 10.73 9.30
CA GLU A 26 -6.12 10.88 10.25
C GLU A 26 -5.09 9.80 9.95
N LEU A 27 -3.95 10.20 9.34
CA LEU A 27 -2.93 9.29 8.83
C LEU A 27 -1.54 9.63 9.39
N PRO A 28 -0.60 8.66 9.47
CA PRO A 28 0.78 8.94 9.86
C PRO A 28 1.42 9.95 8.90
N ALA A 29 1.84 11.09 9.43
CA ALA A 29 2.69 12.04 8.72
C ALA A 29 4.13 11.52 8.67
N PHE A 30 4.61 11.05 9.81
CA PHE A 30 5.92 10.40 10.01
C PHE A 30 5.96 9.67 11.36
N PHE A 31 6.95 8.79 11.54
CA PHE A 31 7.27 8.08 12.80
C PHE A 31 8.56 8.63 13.43
N ALA A 32 9.53 9.01 12.61
CA ALA A 32 10.77 9.68 13.04
C ALA A 32 10.82 11.10 12.45
N THR A 33 11.46 11.31 11.29
CA THR A 33 11.34 12.50 10.46
C THR A 33 11.18 12.09 9.00
N ALA A 34 10.52 12.93 8.20
CA ALA A 34 10.28 12.61 6.78
C ALA A 34 11.58 12.34 6.01
N GLU A 35 12.65 13.08 6.31
CA GLU A 35 13.97 12.92 5.67
C GLU A 35 14.63 11.62 6.07
N GLN A 36 14.63 11.27 7.37
CA GLN A 36 15.22 10.03 7.88
C GLN A 36 14.49 8.81 7.28
N GLU A 37 13.16 8.84 7.26
CA GLU A 37 12.34 7.78 6.69
C GLU A 37 12.60 7.63 5.19
N ALA A 38 12.60 8.73 4.43
CA ALA A 38 12.88 8.67 2.99
C ALA A 38 14.27 8.11 2.68
N VAL A 39 15.29 8.46 3.49
CA VAL A 39 16.65 7.90 3.36
C VAL A 39 16.65 6.40 3.70
N ALA A 40 15.96 5.98 4.76
CA ALA A 40 15.88 4.58 5.15
C ALA A 40 15.17 3.72 4.10
N VAL A 41 14.05 4.21 3.53
CA VAL A 41 13.33 3.53 2.44
C VAL A 41 14.21 3.38 1.20
N ARG A 42 14.97 4.41 0.81
CA ARG A 42 15.89 4.34 -0.34
C ARG A 42 17.03 3.33 -0.17
N LYS A 43 17.40 3.01 1.08
CA LYS A 43 18.49 2.05 1.39
C LYS A 43 18.01 0.62 1.64
N GLY A 44 16.80 0.46 2.18
CA GLY A 44 16.24 -0.80 2.59
C GLY A 44 14.84 -1.03 2.03
N ALA A 45 13.87 -1.08 2.94
CA ALA A 45 12.44 -1.14 2.62
C ALA A 45 11.66 -0.21 3.55
N GLY A 46 10.49 0.22 3.11
CA GLY A 46 9.55 0.96 3.93
C GLY A 46 8.12 0.48 3.76
N LEU A 47 7.32 0.64 4.79
CA LEU A 47 5.90 0.27 4.81
C LEU A 47 5.06 1.46 5.28
N ALA A 48 4.10 1.89 4.45
CA ALA A 48 3.18 2.99 4.77
C ALA A 48 1.72 2.55 4.68
N ASP A 49 0.87 3.24 5.42
CA ASP A 49 -0.59 3.09 5.39
C ASP A 49 -1.19 4.15 4.46
N LEU A 50 -1.73 3.69 3.34
CA LEU A 50 -2.44 4.51 2.35
C LEU A 50 -3.92 4.13 2.26
N SER A 51 -4.55 3.82 3.38
CA SER A 51 -5.96 3.38 3.43
C SER A 51 -6.95 4.42 2.93
N HIS A 52 -6.56 5.70 2.92
CA HIS A 52 -7.36 6.82 2.39
C HIS A 52 -7.61 6.76 0.89
N LEU A 53 -6.75 6.06 0.14
CA LEU A 53 -6.92 5.93 -1.30
C LEU A 53 -8.30 5.38 -1.63
N LEU A 54 -8.97 6.00 -2.60
CA LEU A 54 -10.22 5.51 -3.15
C LEU A 54 -9.95 4.24 -3.98
N LYS A 55 -10.85 3.27 -3.89
CA LYS A 55 -10.76 1.97 -4.57
C LYS A 55 -12.11 1.61 -5.14
N PHE A 56 -12.15 1.35 -6.45
CA PHE A 56 -13.37 0.99 -7.16
C PHE A 56 -13.19 -0.34 -7.91
N ASP A 57 -14.09 -1.29 -7.64
CA ASP A 57 -14.22 -2.54 -8.39
C ASP A 57 -15.02 -2.30 -9.67
N LEU A 58 -14.51 -2.80 -10.80
CA LEU A 58 -15.05 -2.54 -12.13
C LEU A 58 -15.21 -3.84 -12.91
N ARG A 59 -16.30 -3.93 -13.69
CA ARG A 59 -16.55 -5.04 -14.63
C ARG A 59 -16.24 -4.70 -16.09
N LYS A 60 -15.75 -3.48 -16.34
CA LYS A 60 -15.27 -3.00 -17.64
C LYS A 60 -13.92 -2.33 -17.47
N GLU A 61 -13.10 -2.39 -18.51
CA GLU A 61 -11.82 -1.71 -18.54
C GLU A 61 -12.00 -0.20 -18.37
N PRO A 62 -11.35 0.41 -17.37
CA PRO A 62 -11.45 1.85 -17.19
C PRO A 62 -10.67 2.59 -18.27
N GLN A 63 -11.18 3.77 -18.66
CA GLN A 63 -10.47 4.66 -19.60
C GLN A 63 -9.22 5.31 -18.99
N ARG A 64 -9.12 5.31 -17.66
CA ARG A 64 -7.96 5.77 -16.89
C ARG A 64 -7.19 4.56 -16.36
N LYS A 65 -6.04 4.81 -15.72
CA LYS A 65 -5.23 3.78 -15.10
C LYS A 65 -6.07 2.86 -14.21
N GLY A 66 -6.01 1.58 -14.48
CA GLY A 66 -6.65 0.53 -13.71
C GLY A 66 -5.83 -0.75 -13.73
N TRP A 67 -6.06 -1.60 -12.75
CA TRP A 67 -5.39 -2.88 -12.57
C TRP A 67 -6.30 -4.00 -13.03
N ARG A 68 -5.83 -4.82 -13.97
CA ARG A 68 -6.61 -5.95 -14.48
C ARG A 68 -6.48 -7.14 -13.54
N LEU A 69 -7.52 -7.40 -12.76
CA LEU A 69 -7.57 -8.51 -11.80
C LEU A 69 -8.03 -9.82 -12.43
N GLY A 70 -8.69 -9.78 -13.59
CA GLY A 70 -9.22 -10.92 -14.30
C GLY A 70 -9.77 -10.55 -15.69
N ALA A 71 -10.44 -11.48 -16.35
CA ALA A 71 -10.91 -11.30 -17.72
C ALA A 71 -11.82 -10.07 -17.91
N ASN A 72 -12.78 -9.85 -17.00
CA ASN A 72 -13.66 -8.67 -16.97
C ASN A 72 -13.71 -8.09 -15.55
N HIS A 73 -12.56 -8.02 -14.91
CA HIS A 73 -12.45 -7.57 -13.53
C HIS A 73 -11.25 -6.65 -13.39
N TYR A 74 -11.51 -5.42 -12.95
CA TYR A 74 -10.51 -4.36 -12.83
C TYR A 74 -10.66 -3.66 -11.49
N LEU A 75 -9.57 -3.10 -11.02
CA LEU A 75 -9.52 -2.21 -9.87
C LEU A 75 -9.02 -0.84 -10.34
N MET A 76 -9.74 0.21 -9.99
CA MET A 76 -9.25 1.58 -10.09
C MET A 76 -8.94 2.10 -8.70
N MET A 77 -7.75 2.67 -8.49
CA MET A 77 -7.31 3.19 -7.20
C MET A 77 -6.57 4.50 -7.37
N GLY A 78 -6.74 5.44 -6.45
CA GLY A 78 -6.03 6.71 -6.45
C GLY A 78 -6.50 7.68 -5.37
N GLU A 79 -5.87 8.84 -5.35
CA GLU A 79 -6.22 9.97 -4.49
C GLU A 79 -7.59 10.57 -4.89
N ALA A 80 -8.27 11.18 -3.92
CA ALA A 80 -9.45 11.97 -4.23
C ALA A 80 -9.05 13.37 -4.81
N PRO A 81 -9.82 13.95 -5.77
CA PRO A 81 -11.03 13.39 -6.35
C PRO A 81 -10.72 12.32 -7.41
N LEU A 82 -11.42 11.21 -7.34
CA LEU A 82 -11.34 10.13 -8.32
C LEU A 82 -12.75 9.79 -8.80
N ASP A 83 -13.05 10.10 -10.07
CA ASP A 83 -14.35 9.86 -10.67
C ASP A 83 -14.41 8.44 -11.27
N PRO A 84 -15.13 7.51 -10.63
CA PRO A 84 -15.28 6.17 -11.17
C PRO A 84 -16.23 6.17 -12.39
N PRO A 85 -16.04 5.25 -13.36
CA PRO A 85 -16.99 5.06 -14.42
C PRO A 85 -18.33 4.53 -13.89
N TRP A 86 -19.38 4.73 -14.66
CA TRP A 86 -20.71 4.22 -14.31
C TRP A 86 -20.69 2.70 -14.09
N GLY A 87 -21.32 2.23 -13.01
CA GLY A 87 -21.38 0.83 -12.62
C GLY A 87 -20.17 0.37 -11.78
N ALA A 88 -19.27 1.27 -11.39
CA ALA A 88 -18.21 0.98 -10.42
C ALA A 88 -18.79 0.77 -9.03
N ILE A 89 -18.20 -0.15 -8.28
CA ILE A 89 -18.54 -0.41 -6.88
C ILE A 89 -17.45 0.17 -6.00
N ASP A 90 -17.80 1.07 -5.09
CA ASP A 90 -16.85 1.61 -4.10
C ASP A 90 -16.50 0.54 -3.06
N VAL A 91 -15.24 0.12 -3.08
CA VAL A 91 -14.66 -0.84 -2.14
C VAL A 91 -13.58 -0.21 -1.25
N SER A 92 -13.54 1.13 -1.17
CA SER A 92 -12.53 1.88 -0.42
C SER A 92 -12.50 1.50 1.07
N SER A 93 -13.67 1.22 1.65
CA SER A 93 -13.79 0.83 3.06
C SER A 93 -13.56 -0.67 3.31
N VAL A 94 -13.51 -1.49 2.25
CA VAL A 94 -13.31 -2.95 2.37
C VAL A 94 -11.84 -3.27 2.56
N TYR A 95 -10.96 -2.54 1.87
CA TYR A 95 -9.53 -2.83 1.83
C TYR A 95 -8.69 -1.76 2.50
N THR A 96 -7.79 -2.21 3.38
CA THR A 96 -6.61 -1.44 3.78
C THR A 96 -5.60 -1.48 2.63
N SER A 97 -5.01 -0.34 2.30
CA SER A 97 -3.95 -0.24 1.30
C SER A 97 -2.62 0.02 1.99
N LEU A 98 -1.71 -0.95 1.90
CA LEU A 98 -0.34 -0.83 2.39
C LEU A 98 0.58 -0.51 1.22
N ARG A 99 1.55 0.38 1.43
CA ARG A 99 2.58 0.72 0.44
C ARG A 99 3.92 0.18 0.90
N LEU A 100 4.39 -0.88 0.27
CA LEU A 100 5.75 -1.42 0.46
C LEU A 100 6.66 -0.80 -0.59
N ALA A 101 7.74 -0.12 -0.21
CA ALA A 101 8.62 0.59 -1.12
C ALA A 101 10.10 0.37 -0.75
N GLY A 102 11.00 0.50 -1.72
CA GLY A 102 12.44 0.40 -1.52
C GLY A 102 13.09 -0.79 -2.24
N PRO A 103 14.42 -0.80 -2.37
CA PRO A 103 15.14 -1.83 -3.12
C PRO A 103 14.98 -3.24 -2.54
N GLN A 104 14.65 -3.37 -1.25
CA GLN A 104 14.44 -4.65 -0.59
C GLN A 104 12.97 -5.11 -0.58
N SER A 105 12.05 -4.36 -1.18
CA SER A 105 10.62 -4.64 -1.18
C SER A 105 10.28 -6.05 -1.67
N ARG A 106 10.94 -6.50 -2.75
CA ARG A 106 10.73 -7.85 -3.30
C ARG A 106 11.17 -8.93 -2.32
N ASN A 107 12.29 -8.73 -1.63
CA ASN A 107 12.80 -9.66 -0.63
C ASN A 107 11.87 -9.79 0.57
N VAL A 108 11.34 -8.67 1.06
CA VAL A 108 10.33 -8.67 2.13
C VAL A 108 9.09 -9.43 1.66
N LEU A 109 8.55 -9.09 0.49
CA LEU A 109 7.31 -9.69 -0.01
C LEU A 109 7.46 -11.19 -0.28
N SER A 110 8.60 -11.64 -0.82
CA SER A 110 8.86 -13.07 -1.10
C SER A 110 8.86 -13.96 0.13
N LYS A 111 9.04 -13.42 1.34
CA LYS A 111 8.94 -14.18 2.59
C LYS A 111 7.49 -14.43 3.03
N LEU A 112 6.54 -13.68 2.49
CA LEU A 112 5.16 -13.65 2.97
C LEU A 112 4.17 -14.23 1.97
N THR A 113 4.63 -14.55 0.75
CA THR A 113 3.79 -15.10 -0.31
C THR A 113 4.52 -16.15 -1.12
N SER A 114 3.77 -17.10 -1.66
CA SER A 114 4.29 -18.06 -2.66
C SER A 114 4.32 -17.48 -4.09
N LEU A 115 3.80 -16.25 -4.27
CA LEU A 115 3.84 -15.57 -5.57
C LEU A 115 5.31 -15.32 -5.97
N ASN A 116 5.64 -15.63 -7.22
CA ASN A 116 6.91 -15.18 -7.77
C ASN A 116 6.85 -13.67 -8.00
N VAL A 117 7.52 -12.92 -7.13
CA VAL A 117 7.56 -11.45 -7.15
C VAL A 117 8.77 -10.89 -7.89
N SER A 118 9.49 -11.73 -8.68
CA SER A 118 10.58 -11.25 -9.54
C SER A 118 10.07 -10.25 -10.58
N GLU A 119 10.95 -9.42 -11.11
CA GLU A 119 10.59 -8.43 -12.11
C GLU A 119 10.02 -9.03 -13.40
N VAL A 120 10.49 -10.23 -13.75
CA VAL A 120 10.01 -10.97 -14.92
C VAL A 120 8.58 -11.49 -14.70
N ALA A 121 8.27 -12.00 -13.50
CA ALA A 121 6.97 -12.60 -13.20
C ALA A 121 5.91 -11.55 -12.81
N LEU A 122 6.33 -10.50 -12.15
CA LEU A 122 5.46 -9.37 -11.74
C LEU A 122 6.16 -8.05 -12.13
N PRO A 123 6.15 -7.68 -13.42
CA PRO A 123 6.75 -6.43 -13.89
C PRO A 123 6.00 -5.21 -13.38
N ASN A 124 6.62 -4.02 -13.50
CA ASN A 124 5.95 -2.77 -13.16
C ASN A 124 4.61 -2.64 -13.89
N LEU A 125 3.59 -2.14 -13.19
CA LEU A 125 2.19 -2.05 -13.59
C LEU A 125 1.44 -3.39 -13.73
N ALA A 126 2.06 -4.52 -13.37
CA ALA A 126 1.36 -5.79 -13.22
C ALA A 126 0.70 -5.92 -11.84
N CYS A 127 -0.26 -6.82 -11.75
CA CYS A 127 -0.91 -7.17 -10.50
C CYS A 127 -1.20 -8.67 -10.41
N ALA A 128 -1.33 -9.15 -9.18
CA ALA A 128 -1.72 -10.53 -8.90
C ALA A 128 -2.61 -10.60 -7.66
N GLN A 129 -3.50 -11.58 -7.63
CA GLN A 129 -4.25 -11.94 -6.43
C GLN A 129 -3.59 -13.19 -5.82
N THR A 130 -3.26 -13.12 -4.55
CA THR A 130 -2.51 -14.16 -3.84
C THR A 130 -2.80 -14.13 -2.35
N SER A 131 -2.15 -15.00 -1.59
CA SER A 131 -2.07 -14.89 -0.13
C SER A 131 -0.77 -14.18 0.27
N VAL A 132 -0.87 -13.20 1.16
CA VAL A 132 0.25 -12.52 1.81
C VAL A 132 0.06 -12.65 3.32
N ALA A 133 1.04 -13.20 4.04
CA ALA A 133 0.93 -13.47 5.48
C ALA A 133 -0.39 -14.21 5.84
N HIS A 134 -0.76 -15.21 5.04
CA HIS A 134 -1.98 -16.04 5.16
C HIS A 134 -3.31 -15.30 4.91
N ALA A 135 -3.30 -14.01 4.60
CA ALA A 135 -4.48 -13.25 4.22
C ALA A 135 -4.58 -13.12 2.70
N HIS A 136 -5.81 -13.15 2.15
CA HIS A 136 -6.02 -12.82 0.74
C HIS A 136 -5.60 -11.37 0.47
N ALA A 137 -4.81 -11.17 -0.57
CA ALA A 137 -4.28 -9.87 -0.95
C ALA A 137 -4.29 -9.66 -2.47
N MET A 138 -4.51 -8.41 -2.88
CA MET A 138 -4.16 -7.95 -4.22
C MET A 138 -2.81 -7.25 -4.13
N VAL A 139 -1.83 -7.77 -4.86
CA VAL A 139 -0.48 -7.21 -4.98
C VAL A 139 -0.41 -6.46 -6.30
N LEU A 140 -0.23 -5.14 -6.24
CA LEU A 140 -0.14 -4.26 -7.40
C LEU A 140 1.28 -3.70 -7.45
N HIS A 141 2.04 -4.03 -8.48
CA HIS A 141 3.38 -3.48 -8.65
C HIS A 141 3.31 -2.12 -9.33
N GLU A 142 3.75 -1.09 -8.63
CA GLU A 142 3.83 0.26 -9.16
C GLU A 142 5.02 0.99 -8.54
N ASP A 143 6.07 1.16 -9.32
CA ASP A 143 7.28 1.82 -8.88
C ASP A 143 7.03 3.27 -8.46
N ILE A 144 7.80 3.74 -7.49
CA ILE A 144 7.93 5.17 -7.18
C ILE A 144 9.14 5.68 -7.95
N ARG A 145 8.90 6.31 -9.11
CA ARG A 145 9.94 6.68 -10.09
C ARG A 145 10.69 5.40 -10.55
N SER A 146 11.97 5.25 -10.18
CA SER A 146 12.79 4.07 -10.46
C SER A 146 12.93 3.10 -9.28
N MET A 147 12.25 3.36 -8.16
CA MET A 147 12.33 2.54 -6.96
C MET A 147 11.18 1.54 -6.92
N THR A 148 11.52 0.27 -6.77
CA THR A 148 10.52 -0.80 -6.67
C THR A 148 9.55 -0.55 -5.53
N ALA A 149 8.24 -0.61 -5.84
CA ALA A 149 7.22 -0.46 -4.83
C ALA A 149 5.93 -1.20 -5.19
N PHE A 150 5.21 -1.64 -4.16
CA PHE A 150 3.97 -2.41 -4.30
C PHE A 150 2.87 -1.78 -3.47
N HIS A 151 1.64 -1.79 -3.99
CA HIS A 151 0.46 -1.68 -3.15
C HIS A 151 -0.01 -3.08 -2.79
N LEU A 152 -0.33 -3.27 -1.52
CA LEU A 152 -0.91 -4.49 -0.98
C LEU A 152 -2.30 -4.14 -0.44
N LEU A 153 -3.33 -4.62 -1.11
CA LEU A 153 -4.70 -4.44 -0.63
C LEU A 153 -5.14 -5.71 0.08
N VAL A 154 -5.39 -5.58 1.37
CA VAL A 154 -5.85 -6.67 2.22
C VAL A 154 -7.19 -6.30 2.86
N SER A 155 -8.02 -7.28 3.17
CA SER A 155 -9.24 -7.00 3.93
C SER A 155 -8.91 -6.25 5.21
N ARG A 156 -9.70 -5.25 5.54
CA ARG A 156 -9.54 -4.40 6.71
C ARG A 156 -9.34 -5.19 8.02
N ASP A 157 -10.01 -6.34 8.13
CA ASP A 157 -9.97 -7.18 9.33
C ASP A 157 -8.60 -7.86 9.53
N TYR A 158 -7.81 -8.03 8.48
CA TYR A 158 -6.47 -8.63 8.52
C TYR A 158 -5.34 -7.59 8.53
N ALA A 159 -5.67 -6.30 8.48
CA ALA A 159 -4.68 -5.24 8.30
C ALA A 159 -3.57 -5.24 9.36
N GLU A 160 -3.92 -5.35 10.66
CA GLU A 160 -2.93 -5.38 11.74
C GLU A 160 -2.03 -6.61 11.64
N ALA A 161 -2.60 -7.81 11.48
CA ALA A 161 -1.83 -9.05 11.38
C ALA A 161 -0.86 -9.06 10.18
N VAL A 162 -1.32 -8.54 9.02
CA VAL A 162 -0.46 -8.43 7.84
C VAL A 162 0.63 -7.38 8.04
N TRP A 163 0.31 -6.22 8.61
CA TRP A 163 1.29 -5.19 8.94
C TRP A 163 2.41 -5.73 9.85
N GLU A 164 2.02 -6.36 10.96
CA GLU A 164 2.98 -6.92 11.93
C GLU A 164 3.85 -8.02 11.29
N SER A 165 3.25 -8.90 10.48
CA SER A 165 3.98 -9.91 9.73
C SER A 165 4.99 -9.31 8.75
N MET A 166 4.62 -8.22 8.06
CA MET A 166 5.51 -7.51 7.14
C MET A 166 6.67 -6.83 7.89
N VAL A 167 6.39 -6.18 9.03
CA VAL A 167 7.43 -5.57 9.86
C VAL A 167 8.40 -6.63 10.37
N HIS A 168 7.89 -7.78 10.85
CA HIS A 168 8.70 -8.89 11.33
C HIS A 168 9.57 -9.48 10.20
N ALA A 169 8.98 -9.83 9.06
CA ALA A 169 9.72 -10.39 7.93
C ALA A 169 10.71 -9.40 7.31
N GLY A 170 10.39 -8.10 7.39
CA GLY A 170 11.22 -7.02 6.86
C GLY A 170 12.39 -6.60 7.74
N HIS A 171 12.44 -7.06 8.99
CA HIS A 171 13.47 -6.63 9.96
C HIS A 171 14.91 -6.82 9.43
N GLU A 172 15.21 -7.96 8.85
CA GLU A 172 16.54 -8.26 8.26
C GLU A 172 16.85 -7.42 7.01
N PHE A 173 15.83 -6.82 6.37
CA PHE A 173 15.94 -5.94 5.21
C PHE A 173 15.85 -4.47 5.58
N HIS A 174 16.01 -4.16 6.87
CA HIS A 174 15.91 -2.79 7.39
C HIS A 174 14.58 -2.10 7.05
N LEU A 175 13.49 -2.85 7.06
CA LEU A 175 12.17 -2.28 6.83
C LEU A 175 11.81 -1.34 7.98
N CYS A 176 11.41 -0.12 7.62
CA CYS A 176 10.89 0.86 8.55
C CYS A 176 9.47 1.29 8.19
N PRO A 177 8.61 1.61 9.16
CA PRO A 177 7.40 2.34 8.87
C PRO A 177 7.74 3.75 8.36
N PHE A 178 6.95 4.28 7.43
CA PHE A 178 7.10 5.65 6.95
C PHE A 178 5.74 6.31 6.71
N GLY A 179 5.70 7.63 6.84
CA GLY A 179 4.47 8.41 6.72
C GLY A 179 4.32 9.12 5.38
N LEU A 180 3.20 9.87 5.25
CA LEU A 180 2.85 10.58 4.02
C LEU A 180 3.90 11.61 3.59
N GLN A 181 4.56 12.30 4.55
CA GLN A 181 5.56 13.31 4.22
C GLN A 181 6.82 12.68 3.59
N ALA A 182 7.25 11.52 4.09
CA ALA A 182 8.34 10.76 3.48
C ALA A 182 7.93 10.24 2.09
N LEU A 183 6.68 9.78 1.90
CA LEU A 183 6.17 9.37 0.60
C LEU A 183 6.25 10.50 -0.42
N GLN A 184 5.82 11.72 -0.05
CA GLN A 184 5.93 12.90 -0.91
C GLN A 184 7.38 13.18 -1.32
N SER A 185 8.33 13.06 -0.38
CA SER A 185 9.77 13.22 -0.66
C SER A 185 10.35 12.13 -1.58
N LEU A 186 9.74 10.94 -1.60
CA LEU A 186 10.14 9.84 -2.48
C LEU A 186 9.59 10.01 -3.90
N GLN A 187 8.46 10.71 -4.04
CA GLN A 187 7.79 10.97 -5.32
C GLN A 187 8.37 12.19 -6.07
N ASN A 188 8.98 13.12 -5.35
CA ASN A 188 9.67 14.29 -5.91
C ASN A 188 11.11 13.97 -6.33
#